data_7087089eb90f1490f9f932e39a5d26be
#
_entry.id   7087089eb90f1490f9f932e39a5d26be
#
_cell.length_a   1.000
_cell.length_b   1.000
_cell.length_c   1.000
_cell.angle_alpha   90.00
_cell.angle_beta   90.00
_cell.angle_gamma   90.00
#
_symmetry.space_group_name_H-M   'P 1'
#
loop_
_entity.id
_entity.type
_entity.pdbx_description
1 polymer ?
#
loop_
_entity_poly.entity_id
_entity_poly.type
_entity_poly.pdbx_seq_one_letter_code
_entity_poly.pdbx_strand_id
1 'polypeptide(L)'
;MRSRPDLLSSEKLPPEPRQRRSREKRARLKDAALALFYEHGYERTSIEEIAKRANLATGTFYQHYRSKRQLLLVLMEDLLTAMSQLSFQPAAGISPHTLLRALLARAFTTDLQYLGAYRAWREAMLSDPQLALDWQEIREWTTQRVLALLTLLRQAPGARKDFAIAPLADVIDTLGWSLLDRSATMSLAQVHARIDAATHLIYHSIFSDTAEQNKLQ
;
A
#
# COMPACT_ATOMS: atom_id res chain seq x y z
N MET A 1 1.15 8.27 17.32
CA MET A 1 1.21 7.67 15.97
C MET A 1 2.67 7.58 15.57
N ARG A 2 3.19 6.40 15.23
CA ARG A 2 4.57 6.27 14.72
C ARG A 2 4.73 7.03 13.41
N SER A 3 5.89 7.63 13.18
CA SER A 3 6.24 8.21 11.89
C SER A 3 6.27 7.13 10.81
N ARG A 4 6.03 7.51 9.58
CA ARG A 4 6.21 6.63 8.43
C ARG A 4 7.66 6.14 8.38
N PRO A 5 7.92 4.83 8.13
CA PRO A 5 9.27 4.36 7.87
C PRO A 5 9.92 5.15 6.73
N ASP A 6 11.22 5.41 6.83
CA ASP A 6 12.03 6.01 5.78
C ASP A 6 13.04 4.96 5.28
N LEU A 7 12.63 4.24 4.25
CA LEU A 7 13.40 3.13 3.67
C LEU A 7 14.66 3.59 2.95
N LEU A 8 14.79 4.89 2.70
CA LEU A 8 15.89 5.47 1.96
C LEU A 8 16.89 6.23 2.84
N SER A 9 16.65 6.31 4.15
CA SER A 9 17.47 7.08 5.10
C SER A 9 18.96 6.67 5.09
N SER A 10 19.27 5.39 4.87
CA SER A 10 20.64 4.87 4.80
C SER A 10 21.18 4.77 3.35
N GLU A 11 20.34 5.05 2.34
CA GLU A 11 20.68 4.85 0.93
C GLU A 11 21.32 6.10 0.32
N LYS A 12 22.44 5.88 -0.39
CA LYS A 12 23.06 6.94 -1.21
C LYS A 12 22.47 6.91 -2.62
N LEU A 13 21.32 7.52 -2.80
CA LEU A 13 20.68 7.65 -4.12
C LEU A 13 21.48 8.58 -5.04
N PRO A 14 21.53 8.30 -6.36
CA PRO A 14 21.92 9.29 -7.35
C PRO A 14 21.03 10.54 -7.22
N PRO A 15 21.53 11.73 -7.56
CA PRO A 15 20.76 12.97 -7.49
C PRO A 15 19.44 12.87 -8.26
N GLU A 16 18.38 13.45 -7.72
CA GLU A 16 17.11 13.49 -8.44
C GLU A 16 17.25 14.21 -9.78
N PRO A 17 16.73 13.61 -10.87
CA PRO A 17 16.86 14.20 -12.18
C PRO A 17 16.06 15.49 -12.28
N ARG A 18 16.76 16.60 -12.61
CA ARG A 18 16.14 17.91 -12.82
C ARG A 18 15.42 18.02 -14.17
N GLN A 19 15.95 17.36 -15.20
CA GLN A 19 15.42 17.44 -16.56
C GLN A 19 14.22 16.49 -16.75
N ARG A 20 13.18 16.93 -17.46
CA ARG A 20 11.98 16.15 -17.76
C ARG A 20 12.30 14.79 -18.37
N ARG A 21 13.15 14.75 -19.39
CA ARG A 21 13.56 13.50 -20.07
C ARG A 21 14.20 12.50 -19.11
N SER A 22 14.98 12.96 -18.14
CA SER A 22 15.62 12.09 -17.17
C SER A 22 14.58 11.55 -16.15
N ARG A 23 13.59 12.35 -15.74
CA ARG A 23 12.48 11.89 -14.91
C ARG A 23 11.62 10.84 -15.63
N GLU A 24 11.35 11.04 -16.92
CA GLU A 24 10.64 10.07 -17.77
C GLU A 24 11.39 8.72 -17.84
N LYS A 25 12.73 8.75 -18.02
CA LYS A 25 13.55 7.52 -18.00
C LYS A 25 13.47 6.81 -16.65
N ARG A 26 13.55 7.56 -15.53
CA ARG A 26 13.42 7.01 -14.18
C ARG A 26 12.06 6.37 -13.96
N ALA A 27 10.97 6.99 -14.41
CA ALA A 27 9.62 6.43 -14.34
C ALA A 27 9.52 5.12 -15.13
N ARG A 28 10.01 5.09 -16.39
CA ARG A 28 10.02 3.89 -17.22
C ARG A 28 10.78 2.72 -16.60
N LEU A 29 11.89 2.98 -15.90
CA LEU A 29 12.63 1.94 -15.15
C LEU A 29 11.79 1.40 -13.99
N LYS A 30 11.08 2.25 -13.25
CA LYS A 30 10.17 1.83 -12.16
C LYS A 30 9.03 0.97 -12.71
N ASP A 31 8.36 1.41 -13.76
CA ASP A 31 7.25 0.68 -14.37
C ASP A 31 7.71 -0.69 -14.91
N ALA A 32 8.87 -0.73 -15.57
CA ALA A 32 9.46 -1.96 -16.07
C ALA A 32 9.82 -2.94 -14.93
N ALA A 33 10.38 -2.42 -13.83
CA ALA A 33 10.70 -3.24 -12.67
C ALA A 33 9.44 -3.80 -11.99
N LEU A 34 8.41 -2.98 -11.79
CA LEU A 34 7.12 -3.43 -11.22
C LEU A 34 6.54 -4.57 -12.04
N ALA A 35 6.52 -4.44 -13.38
CA ALA A 35 6.01 -5.48 -14.28
C ALA A 35 6.84 -6.77 -14.19
N LEU A 36 8.17 -6.67 -14.28
CA LEU A 36 9.05 -7.84 -14.24
C LEU A 36 9.05 -8.53 -12.86
N PHE A 37 9.05 -7.77 -11.78
CA PHE A 37 8.92 -8.31 -10.44
C PHE A 37 7.59 -9.03 -10.24
N TYR A 38 6.51 -8.52 -10.83
CA TYR A 38 5.23 -9.19 -10.83
C TYR A 38 5.24 -10.49 -11.66
N GLU A 39 5.84 -10.47 -12.85
CA GLU A 39 5.89 -11.60 -13.78
C GLU A 39 6.85 -12.71 -13.31
N HIS A 40 8.05 -12.36 -12.86
CA HIS A 40 9.17 -13.28 -12.63
C HIS A 40 9.64 -13.38 -11.19
N GLY A 41 9.29 -12.41 -10.33
CA GLY A 41 9.83 -12.26 -8.98
C GLY A 41 11.15 -11.49 -8.95
N TYR A 42 11.70 -11.31 -7.74
CA TYR A 42 12.90 -10.50 -7.54
C TYR A 42 14.17 -11.18 -8.05
N GLU A 43 14.40 -12.43 -7.64
CA GLU A 43 15.67 -13.11 -7.94
C GLU A 43 15.89 -13.32 -9.44
N ARG A 44 14.85 -13.69 -10.17
CA ARG A 44 14.91 -13.97 -11.61
C ARG A 44 14.87 -12.72 -12.50
N THR A 45 14.71 -11.53 -11.94
CA THR A 45 14.72 -10.27 -12.68
C THR A 45 16.12 -9.67 -12.65
N SER A 46 16.73 -9.44 -13.82
CA SER A 46 18.03 -8.77 -13.97
C SER A 46 17.89 -7.27 -14.27
N ILE A 47 18.95 -6.51 -14.02
CA ILE A 47 19.03 -5.08 -14.36
C ILE A 47 18.95 -4.87 -15.87
N GLU A 48 19.54 -5.78 -16.63
CA GLU A 48 19.53 -5.78 -18.10
C GLU A 48 18.10 -5.93 -18.64
N GLU A 49 17.32 -6.85 -18.06
CA GLU A 49 15.92 -7.04 -18.44
C GLU A 49 15.07 -5.82 -18.10
N ILE A 50 15.28 -5.19 -16.92
CA ILE A 50 14.59 -3.95 -16.53
C ILE A 50 14.91 -2.83 -17.54
N ALA A 51 16.18 -2.63 -17.88
CA ALA A 51 16.59 -1.61 -18.84
C ALA A 51 16.01 -1.89 -20.24
N LYS A 52 16.09 -3.14 -20.70
CA LYS A 52 15.51 -3.59 -21.98
C LYS A 52 14.00 -3.37 -22.03
N ARG A 53 13.26 -3.78 -21.00
CA ARG A 53 11.80 -3.59 -20.89
C ARG A 53 11.44 -2.10 -20.88
N ALA A 54 12.27 -1.26 -20.24
CA ALA A 54 12.13 0.20 -20.24
C ALA A 54 12.54 0.83 -21.59
N ASN A 55 13.02 0.07 -22.58
CA ASN A 55 13.61 0.54 -23.82
C ASN A 55 14.73 1.59 -23.58
N LEU A 56 15.67 1.23 -22.70
CA LEU A 56 16.84 2.02 -22.30
C LEU A 56 18.10 1.14 -22.30
N ALA A 57 19.26 1.77 -22.47
CA ALA A 57 20.52 1.09 -22.28
C ALA A 57 20.74 0.77 -20.78
N THR A 58 21.41 -0.36 -20.47
CA THR A 58 21.74 -0.77 -19.09
C THR A 58 22.52 0.31 -18.34
N GLY A 59 23.43 1.04 -19.00
CA GLY A 59 24.11 2.19 -18.40
C GLY A 59 23.19 3.31 -17.91
N THR A 60 21.98 3.45 -18.50
CA THR A 60 20.99 4.41 -18.03
C THR A 60 20.40 4.01 -16.67
N PHE A 61 20.25 2.71 -16.39
CA PHE A 61 19.84 2.23 -15.09
C PHE A 61 20.79 2.76 -13.99
N TYR A 62 22.09 2.60 -14.18
CA TYR A 62 23.11 3.02 -13.21
C TYR A 62 23.21 4.54 -13.01
N GLN A 63 22.67 5.33 -13.93
CA GLN A 63 22.51 6.78 -13.72
C GLN A 63 21.40 7.12 -12.71
N HIS A 64 20.44 6.20 -12.47
CA HIS A 64 19.28 6.40 -11.60
C HIS A 64 19.28 5.56 -10.34
N TYR A 65 19.86 4.35 -10.40
CA TYR A 65 19.89 3.39 -9.30
C TYR A 65 21.21 2.64 -9.30
N ARG A 66 21.76 2.37 -8.13
CA ARG A 66 23.03 1.65 -7.99
C ARG A 66 22.85 0.13 -8.05
N SER A 67 21.66 -0.37 -7.72
CA SER A 67 21.35 -1.79 -7.65
C SER A 67 19.86 -2.05 -7.83
N LYS A 68 19.51 -3.31 -8.10
CA LYS A 68 18.14 -3.80 -8.10
C LYS A 68 17.47 -3.63 -6.73
N ARG A 69 18.23 -3.85 -5.64
CA ARG A 69 17.79 -3.61 -4.25
C ARG A 69 17.38 -2.15 -4.04
N GLN A 70 18.22 -1.20 -4.46
CA GLN A 70 17.91 0.22 -4.31
C GLN A 70 16.66 0.64 -5.09
N LEU A 71 16.45 0.09 -6.30
CA LEU A 71 15.22 0.32 -7.04
C LEU A 71 13.99 -0.25 -6.29
N LEU A 72 14.10 -1.44 -5.68
CA LEU A 72 13.03 -2.03 -4.87
C LEU A 72 12.68 -1.14 -3.67
N LEU A 73 13.68 -0.63 -2.94
CA LEU A 73 13.48 0.31 -1.84
C LEU A 73 12.74 1.57 -2.31
N VAL A 74 13.14 2.14 -3.45
CA VAL A 74 12.47 3.32 -4.03
C VAL A 74 11.01 3.03 -4.39
N LEU A 75 10.71 1.85 -4.94
CA LEU A 75 9.33 1.47 -5.27
C LEU A 75 8.46 1.35 -4.01
N MET A 76 8.98 0.75 -2.95
CA MET A 76 8.26 0.66 -1.67
C MET A 76 8.11 2.03 -1.00
N GLU A 77 9.13 2.89 -1.08
CA GLU A 77 9.08 4.26 -0.57
C GLU A 77 8.02 5.11 -1.29
N ASP A 78 7.90 4.96 -2.63
CA ASP A 78 6.85 5.59 -3.42
C ASP A 78 5.45 5.13 -2.96
N LEU A 79 5.28 3.82 -2.73
CA LEU A 79 4.04 3.26 -2.20
C LEU A 79 3.70 3.81 -0.82
N LEU A 80 4.66 3.77 0.14
CA LEU A 80 4.44 4.31 1.49
C LEU A 80 4.10 5.80 1.45
N THR A 81 4.71 6.56 0.54
CA THR A 81 4.39 7.96 0.30
C THR A 81 2.95 8.12 -0.20
N ALA A 82 2.55 7.36 -1.22
CA ALA A 82 1.18 7.39 -1.75
C ALA A 82 0.15 6.99 -0.69
N MET A 83 0.43 5.93 0.07
CA MET A 83 -0.42 5.48 1.17
C MET A 83 -0.53 6.54 2.27
N SER A 84 0.54 7.26 2.59
CA SER A 84 0.53 8.31 3.62
C SER A 84 -0.41 9.48 3.29
N GLN A 85 -0.68 9.70 2.01
CA GLN A 85 -1.63 10.72 1.53
C GLN A 85 -3.10 10.32 1.71
N LEU A 86 -3.37 9.05 1.98
CA LEU A 86 -4.71 8.57 2.22
C LEU A 86 -5.13 8.90 3.66
N SER A 87 -6.22 9.61 3.81
CA SER A 87 -6.80 9.95 5.11
C SER A 87 -8.32 9.80 5.08
N PHE A 88 -8.88 9.39 6.20
CA PHE A 88 -10.32 9.44 6.44
C PHE A 88 -10.66 10.83 6.97
N GLN A 89 -11.45 11.59 6.21
CA GLN A 89 -11.90 12.91 6.61
C GLN A 89 -13.44 12.93 6.62
N PRO A 90 -14.06 13.10 7.80
CA PRO A 90 -15.50 13.29 7.87
C PRO A 90 -15.92 14.47 7.00
N ALA A 91 -16.98 14.29 6.21
CA ALA A 91 -17.52 15.34 5.36
C ALA A 91 -19.02 15.47 5.61
N ALA A 92 -19.51 16.72 5.66
CA ALA A 92 -20.92 16.98 5.88
C ALA A 92 -21.79 16.35 4.78
N GLY A 93 -22.86 15.67 5.16
CA GLY A 93 -23.80 15.04 4.24
C GLY A 93 -23.35 13.71 3.64
N ILE A 94 -22.14 13.22 3.95
CA ILE A 94 -21.64 11.93 3.47
C ILE A 94 -21.59 10.92 4.64
N SER A 95 -22.18 9.74 4.44
CA SER A 95 -22.19 8.71 5.48
C SER A 95 -20.77 8.17 5.76
N PRO A 96 -20.47 7.76 7.01
CA PRO A 96 -19.20 7.11 7.34
C PRO A 96 -18.95 5.85 6.49
N HIS A 97 -19.99 5.11 6.13
CA HIS A 97 -19.92 3.94 5.24
C HIS A 97 -19.38 4.33 3.85
N THR A 98 -19.95 5.37 3.23
CA THR A 98 -19.53 5.84 1.90
C THR A 98 -18.09 6.34 1.92
N LEU A 99 -17.68 7.09 2.95
CA LEU A 99 -16.31 7.57 3.11
C LEU A 99 -15.32 6.43 3.33
N LEU A 100 -15.68 5.45 4.16
CA LEU A 100 -14.85 4.26 4.39
C LEU A 100 -14.65 3.47 3.10
N ARG A 101 -15.74 3.23 2.35
CA ARG A 101 -15.67 2.54 1.06
C ARG A 101 -14.74 3.26 0.07
N ALA A 102 -14.86 4.58 -0.03
CA ALA A 102 -14.00 5.38 -0.91
C ALA A 102 -12.52 5.32 -0.49
N LEU A 103 -12.24 5.37 0.81
CA LEU A 103 -10.87 5.23 1.35
C LEU A 103 -10.30 3.85 1.02
N LEU A 104 -11.04 2.78 1.28
CA LEU A 104 -10.60 1.42 0.98
C LEU A 104 -10.39 1.20 -0.52
N ALA A 105 -11.29 1.72 -1.36
CA ALA A 105 -11.12 1.64 -2.81
C ALA A 105 -9.82 2.32 -3.28
N ARG A 106 -9.52 3.50 -2.74
CA ARG A 106 -8.26 4.22 -3.06
C ARG A 106 -7.04 3.47 -2.55
N ALA A 107 -7.08 2.94 -1.32
CA ALA A 107 -5.99 2.16 -0.74
C ALA A 107 -5.70 0.92 -1.60
N PHE A 108 -6.71 0.12 -1.88
CA PHE A 108 -6.58 -1.07 -2.74
C PHE A 108 -6.07 -0.75 -4.15
N THR A 109 -6.59 0.31 -4.79
CA THR A 109 -6.12 0.71 -6.12
C THR A 109 -4.64 1.11 -6.09
N THR A 110 -4.21 1.79 -5.04
CA THR A 110 -2.80 2.15 -4.84
C THR A 110 -1.94 0.90 -4.66
N ASP A 111 -2.34 -0.01 -3.77
CA ASP A 111 -1.62 -1.26 -3.50
C ASP A 111 -1.47 -2.12 -4.76
N LEU A 112 -2.54 -2.24 -5.57
CA LEU A 112 -2.53 -3.03 -6.80
C LEU A 112 -1.49 -2.55 -7.82
N GLN A 113 -1.19 -1.25 -7.86
CA GLN A 113 -0.15 -0.70 -8.71
C GLN A 113 1.25 -1.16 -8.31
N TYR A 114 1.45 -1.56 -7.04
CA TYR A 114 2.73 -1.96 -6.47
C TYR A 114 2.82 -3.47 -6.16
N LEU A 115 1.92 -4.29 -6.69
CA LEU A 115 1.95 -5.76 -6.46
C LEU A 115 3.31 -6.38 -6.82
N GLY A 116 3.95 -5.92 -7.88
CA GLY A 116 5.30 -6.36 -8.24
C GLY A 116 6.33 -6.05 -7.17
N ALA A 117 6.27 -4.86 -6.56
CA ALA A 117 7.16 -4.49 -5.46
C ALA A 117 6.92 -5.35 -4.22
N TYR A 118 5.67 -5.61 -3.84
CA TYR A 118 5.34 -6.51 -2.73
C TYR A 118 5.86 -7.93 -2.94
N ARG A 119 5.64 -8.48 -4.14
CA ARG A 119 6.15 -9.81 -4.49
C ARG A 119 7.67 -9.87 -4.40
N ALA A 120 8.35 -8.89 -4.99
CA ALA A 120 9.80 -8.78 -4.95
C ALA A 120 10.33 -8.62 -3.52
N TRP A 121 9.66 -7.82 -2.70
CA TRP A 121 10.05 -7.61 -1.30
C TRP A 121 9.99 -8.89 -0.49
N ARG A 122 8.89 -9.64 -0.60
CA ARG A 122 8.71 -10.92 0.11
C ARG A 122 9.78 -11.95 -0.26
N GLU A 123 10.21 -11.97 -1.52
CA GLU A 123 11.27 -12.84 -1.98
C GLU A 123 12.64 -12.35 -1.48
N ALA A 124 12.93 -11.05 -1.63
CA ALA A 124 14.21 -10.45 -1.27
C ALA A 124 14.48 -10.49 0.25
N MET A 125 13.47 -10.34 1.11
CA MET A 125 13.64 -10.37 2.56
C MET A 125 14.06 -11.75 3.10
N LEU A 126 13.95 -12.83 2.30
CA LEU A 126 14.44 -14.16 2.68
C LEU A 126 15.98 -14.22 2.72
N SER A 127 16.64 -13.37 1.94
CA SER A 127 18.10 -13.29 1.83
C SER A 127 18.70 -11.98 2.36
N ASP A 128 17.86 -10.97 2.63
CA ASP A 128 18.29 -9.66 3.14
C ASP A 128 17.63 -9.37 4.50
N PRO A 129 18.36 -9.55 5.62
CA PRO A 129 17.81 -9.31 6.96
C PRO A 129 17.34 -7.86 7.19
N GLN A 130 17.94 -6.88 6.52
CA GLN A 130 17.51 -5.49 6.66
C GLN A 130 16.12 -5.29 6.06
N LEU A 131 15.83 -5.87 4.90
CA LEU A 131 14.49 -5.81 4.32
C LEU A 131 13.44 -6.50 5.20
N ALA A 132 13.83 -7.54 5.96
CA ALA A 132 12.95 -8.18 6.93
C ALA A 132 12.62 -7.26 8.12
N LEU A 133 13.60 -6.49 8.62
CA LEU A 133 13.38 -5.48 9.66
C LEU A 133 12.51 -4.32 9.13
N ASP A 134 12.83 -3.79 7.96
CA ASP A 134 12.05 -2.73 7.31
C ASP A 134 10.59 -3.17 7.11
N TRP A 135 10.37 -4.46 6.79
CA TRP A 135 9.02 -5.03 6.68
C TRP A 135 8.24 -5.00 8.00
N GLN A 136 8.89 -5.30 9.11
CA GLN A 136 8.25 -5.20 10.43
C GLN A 136 7.83 -3.75 10.73
N GLU A 137 8.69 -2.77 10.43
CA GLU A 137 8.35 -1.36 10.61
C GLU A 137 7.17 -0.92 9.73
N ILE A 138 7.14 -1.37 8.46
CA ILE A 138 6.01 -1.13 7.56
C ILE A 138 4.72 -1.71 8.17
N ARG A 139 4.74 -2.97 8.63
CA ARG A 139 3.60 -3.62 9.25
C ARG A 139 3.09 -2.87 10.48
N GLU A 140 3.98 -2.47 11.37
CA GLU A 140 3.61 -1.69 12.54
C GLU A 140 2.99 -0.35 12.16
N TRP A 141 3.54 0.32 11.15
CA TRP A 141 2.99 1.59 10.65
C TRP A 141 1.60 1.42 10.04
N THR A 142 1.36 0.38 9.24
CA THR A 142 0.04 0.11 8.65
C THR A 142 -1.00 -0.21 9.72
N THR A 143 -0.68 -1.05 10.69
CA THR A 143 -1.56 -1.36 11.84
C THR A 143 -1.94 -0.08 12.61
N GLN A 144 -0.98 0.83 12.86
CA GLN A 144 -1.25 2.11 13.53
C GLN A 144 -2.19 3.01 12.71
N ARG A 145 -2.12 2.97 11.39
CA ARG A 145 -3.06 3.72 10.51
C ARG A 145 -4.46 3.16 10.58
N VAL A 146 -4.60 1.83 10.58
CA VAL A 146 -5.90 1.18 10.79
C VAL A 146 -6.46 1.55 12.15
N LEU A 147 -5.65 1.50 13.21
CA LEU A 147 -6.05 1.90 14.56
C LEU A 147 -6.54 3.37 14.60
N ALA A 148 -5.82 4.27 13.93
CA ALA A 148 -6.22 5.68 13.84
C ALA A 148 -7.57 5.86 13.11
N LEU A 149 -7.79 5.12 12.01
CA LEU A 149 -9.07 5.09 11.30
C LEU A 149 -10.21 4.61 12.21
N LEU A 150 -10.03 3.48 12.90
CA LEU A 150 -11.04 2.94 13.81
C LEU A 150 -11.33 3.88 14.97
N THR A 151 -10.31 4.58 15.49
CA THR A 151 -10.46 5.59 16.53
C THR A 151 -11.33 6.75 16.07
N LEU A 152 -11.14 7.23 14.84
CA LEU A 152 -11.97 8.28 14.23
C LEU A 152 -13.41 7.81 14.02
N LEU A 153 -13.60 6.61 13.45
CA LEU A 153 -14.93 6.04 13.23
C LEU A 153 -15.69 5.87 14.56
N ARG A 154 -15.00 5.47 15.63
CA ARG A 154 -15.59 5.30 16.98
C ARG A 154 -16.06 6.61 17.61
N GLN A 155 -15.58 7.76 17.14
CA GLN A 155 -16.06 9.08 17.59
C GLN A 155 -17.39 9.50 16.93
N ALA A 156 -17.78 8.85 15.83
CA ALA A 156 -19.01 9.17 15.13
C ALA A 156 -20.26 8.81 15.95
N PRO A 157 -21.38 9.56 15.80
CA PRO A 157 -22.64 9.22 16.45
C PRO A 157 -23.12 7.81 16.08
N GLY A 158 -23.59 7.05 17.08
CA GLY A 158 -24.06 5.68 16.90
C GLY A 158 -22.96 4.60 16.85
N ALA A 159 -21.69 4.99 17.01
CA ALA A 159 -20.60 4.04 17.07
C ALA A 159 -20.57 3.31 18.43
N ARG A 160 -20.33 2.00 18.38
CA ARG A 160 -20.16 1.12 19.54
C ARG A 160 -18.86 1.47 20.29
N LYS A 161 -18.89 1.34 21.61
CA LYS A 161 -17.73 1.62 22.50
C LYS A 161 -17.36 0.44 23.40
N ASP A 162 -18.06 -0.67 23.27
CA ASP A 162 -18.03 -1.84 24.14
C ASP A 162 -16.96 -2.88 23.79
N PHE A 163 -16.03 -2.53 22.88
CA PHE A 163 -14.96 -3.45 22.45
C PHE A 163 -13.59 -2.76 22.34
N ALA A 164 -12.53 -3.56 22.40
CA ALA A 164 -11.16 -3.10 22.24
C ALA A 164 -10.80 -2.92 20.76
N ILE A 165 -10.47 -1.68 20.34
CA ILE A 165 -10.17 -1.37 18.94
C ILE A 165 -8.74 -1.79 18.50
N ALA A 166 -7.79 -1.93 19.43
CA ALA A 166 -6.42 -2.28 19.06
C ALA A 166 -6.32 -3.72 18.51
N PRO A 167 -6.88 -4.75 19.14
CA PRO A 167 -6.94 -6.10 18.54
C PRO A 167 -7.72 -6.13 17.23
N LEU A 168 -8.80 -5.35 17.10
CA LEU A 168 -9.56 -5.26 15.87
C LEU A 168 -8.72 -4.64 14.74
N ALA A 169 -7.92 -3.62 15.04
CA ALA A 169 -7.02 -3.00 14.06
C ALA A 169 -5.98 -4.01 13.53
N ASP A 170 -5.41 -4.83 14.40
CA ASP A 170 -4.45 -5.87 14.00
C ASP A 170 -5.09 -6.93 13.10
N VAL A 171 -6.29 -7.39 13.44
CA VAL A 171 -7.05 -8.34 12.61
C VAL A 171 -7.38 -7.74 11.24
N ILE A 172 -7.87 -6.50 11.19
CA ILE A 172 -8.21 -5.82 9.93
C ILE A 172 -6.96 -5.62 9.06
N ASP A 173 -5.83 -5.20 9.64
CA ASP A 173 -4.57 -5.04 8.92
C ASP A 173 -4.10 -6.39 8.34
N THR A 174 -4.15 -7.46 9.14
CA THR A 174 -3.80 -8.82 8.71
C THR A 174 -4.69 -9.31 7.56
N LEU A 175 -6.00 -9.08 7.64
CA LEU A 175 -6.93 -9.39 6.55
C LEU A 175 -6.61 -8.56 5.29
N GLY A 176 -6.30 -7.27 5.43
CA GLY A 176 -5.89 -6.41 4.32
C GLY A 176 -4.70 -6.98 3.56
N TRP A 177 -3.64 -7.36 4.26
CA TRP A 177 -2.47 -8.00 3.68
C TRP A 177 -2.78 -9.33 2.99
N SER A 178 -3.60 -10.17 3.61
CA SER A 178 -4.04 -11.45 3.02
C SER A 178 -4.88 -11.24 1.75
N LEU A 179 -5.71 -10.22 1.72
CA LEU A 179 -6.49 -9.87 0.53
C LEU A 179 -5.59 -9.36 -0.60
N LEU A 180 -4.58 -8.55 -0.28
CA LEU A 180 -3.62 -8.05 -1.26
C LEU A 180 -2.82 -9.20 -1.91
N ASP A 181 -2.32 -10.14 -1.13
CA ASP A 181 -1.62 -11.33 -1.64
C ASP A 181 -2.42 -12.12 -2.68
N ARG A 182 -3.74 -12.20 -2.47
CA ARG A 182 -4.65 -12.93 -3.35
C ARG A 182 -5.13 -12.11 -4.54
N SER A 183 -4.87 -10.80 -4.57
CA SER A 183 -5.41 -9.90 -5.60
C SER A 183 -4.72 -10.02 -6.96
N ALA A 184 -3.53 -10.62 -7.01
CA ALA A 184 -2.73 -10.79 -8.22
C ALA A 184 -3.46 -11.51 -9.39
N THR A 185 -4.45 -12.36 -9.09
CA THR A 185 -5.18 -13.17 -10.08
C THR A 185 -6.63 -12.75 -10.24
N MET A 186 -7.04 -11.60 -9.70
CA MET A 186 -8.44 -11.19 -9.65
C MET A 186 -8.87 -10.30 -10.80
N SER A 187 -10.12 -10.46 -11.21
CA SER A 187 -10.79 -9.48 -12.06
C SER A 187 -11.16 -8.21 -11.27
N LEU A 188 -11.37 -7.10 -11.97
CA LEU A 188 -11.84 -5.85 -11.36
C LEU A 188 -13.14 -6.03 -10.56
N ALA A 189 -14.07 -6.84 -11.06
CA ALA A 189 -15.32 -7.14 -10.37
C ALA A 189 -15.06 -7.85 -9.02
N GLN A 190 -14.13 -8.78 -8.97
CA GLN A 190 -13.73 -9.47 -7.73
C GLN A 190 -13.05 -8.53 -6.74
N VAL A 191 -12.23 -7.59 -7.23
CA VAL A 191 -11.62 -6.55 -6.39
C VAL A 191 -12.69 -5.66 -5.77
N HIS A 192 -13.65 -5.16 -6.57
CA HIS A 192 -14.76 -4.35 -6.05
C HIS A 192 -15.60 -5.11 -5.02
N ALA A 193 -15.97 -6.36 -5.30
CA ALA A 193 -16.72 -7.18 -4.34
C ALA A 193 -15.98 -7.34 -2.99
N ARG A 194 -14.64 -7.42 -3.00
CA ARG A 194 -13.85 -7.49 -1.77
C ARG A 194 -13.77 -6.17 -1.03
N ILE A 195 -13.67 -5.05 -1.76
CA ILE A 195 -13.74 -3.71 -1.15
C ILE A 195 -15.09 -3.56 -0.45
N ASP A 196 -16.18 -3.96 -1.09
CA ASP A 196 -17.53 -3.90 -0.51
C ASP A 196 -17.65 -4.79 0.72
N ALA A 197 -17.16 -6.02 0.67
CA ALA A 197 -17.13 -6.94 1.81
C ALA A 197 -16.27 -6.42 2.96
N ALA A 198 -15.07 -5.88 2.68
CA ALA A 198 -14.22 -5.27 3.69
C ALA A 198 -14.86 -4.02 4.30
N THR A 199 -15.51 -3.20 3.48
CA THR A 199 -16.27 -2.02 3.96
C THR A 199 -17.38 -2.45 4.91
N HIS A 200 -18.17 -3.43 4.52
CA HIS A 200 -19.25 -3.99 5.34
C HIS A 200 -18.72 -4.52 6.67
N LEU A 201 -17.69 -5.36 6.63
CA LEU A 201 -17.08 -5.95 7.83
C LEU A 201 -16.59 -4.86 8.81
N ILE A 202 -15.82 -3.89 8.32
CA ILE A 202 -15.27 -2.81 9.16
C ILE A 202 -16.39 -1.91 9.69
N TYR A 203 -17.34 -1.55 8.84
CA TYR A 203 -18.45 -0.69 9.22
C TYR A 203 -19.29 -1.33 10.34
N HIS A 204 -19.78 -2.57 10.16
CA HIS A 204 -20.63 -3.26 11.12
C HIS A 204 -19.87 -3.76 12.36
N SER A 205 -18.54 -3.80 12.35
CA SER A 205 -17.78 -3.99 13.59
C SER A 205 -17.89 -2.76 14.53
N ILE A 206 -18.14 -1.57 13.97
CA ILE A 206 -18.18 -0.31 14.72
C ILE A 206 -19.61 0.20 14.90
N PHE A 207 -20.48 0.06 13.89
CA PHE A 207 -21.85 0.52 13.93
C PHE A 207 -22.82 -0.67 13.97
N SER A 208 -23.82 -0.64 14.86
CA SER A 208 -24.89 -1.62 14.89
C SER A 208 -26.00 -1.25 13.91
N ASP A 209 -26.69 -2.23 13.33
CA ASP A 209 -27.80 -2.05 12.36
C ASP A 209 -28.97 -1.20 12.94
N THR A 210 -29.08 -1.12 14.27
CA THR A 210 -30.09 -0.30 14.95
C THR A 210 -29.92 1.20 14.71
N ALA A 211 -28.76 1.68 14.28
CA ALA A 211 -28.48 3.09 14.05
C ALA A 211 -29.08 3.63 12.72
N GLU A 212 -29.38 2.76 11.75
CA GLU A 212 -30.04 3.14 10.50
C GLU A 212 -31.57 3.24 10.64
N GLN A 213 -32.19 2.46 11.49
CA GLN A 213 -33.64 2.46 11.69
C GLN A 213 -34.14 3.74 12.39
N ASN A 214 -33.35 4.39 13.24
CA ASN A 214 -33.70 5.63 13.91
C ASN A 214 -33.59 6.90 13.05
N LYS A 215 -33.11 6.84 11.83
CA LYS A 215 -33.08 7.99 10.89
C LYS A 215 -34.27 8.02 9.93
N LEU A 216 -35.13 7.01 9.98
CA LEU A 216 -36.32 6.87 9.13
C LEU A 216 -37.64 7.10 9.93
N GLN A 217 -37.56 7.45 11.22
CA GLN A 217 -38.63 7.94 12.05
C GLN A 217 -38.42 9.43 12.37
#